data_9e265975868113e03e1dee5476b54006
#
_entry.id   9e265975868113e03e1dee5476b54006
#
_cell.length_a   1.000
_cell.length_b   1.000
_cell.length_c   1.000
_cell.angle_alpha   90.00
_cell.angle_beta   90.00
_cell.angle_gamma   90.00
#
_symmetry.space_group_name_H-M   'P 1'
#
loop_
_entity.id
_entity.type
_entity.pdbx_description
1 polymer ?
#
loop_
_entity_poly.entity_id
_entity_poly.type
_entity_poly.pdbx_seq_one_letter_code
_entity_poly.pdbx_strand_id
1 'polypeptide(L)'
;VFSGYEARLCAGVDVDVHELRLHPYLFPVGLGGLPTFMEGGNPTLDAKKYWNSVRRALLRASIDRIGLGGYLHLVQDFPDFVDYIEKISDEFRALKDLHKAGKPYCCKTKVAVLHYWGSMRSWSLSGHFHETYMHDLIHINEALSGLPVEVKFINFEDVKKGALEDVNVVINAGAAGSAWSGGDAWKDDEVVAALTKWV
;
A
#
# COMPACT_ATOMS: atom_id res chain seq x y z
N VAL A 1 1.15 5.54 8.35
CA VAL A 1 1.35 5.92 6.95
C VAL A 1 1.82 4.71 6.15
N PHE A 2 2.96 4.08 6.48
CA PHE A 2 3.48 2.93 5.72
C PHE A 2 2.50 1.77 5.58
N SER A 3 1.85 1.34 6.65
CA SER A 3 0.91 0.21 6.59
C SER A 3 -0.29 0.49 5.68
N GLY A 4 -0.76 1.73 5.66
CA GLY A 4 -1.83 2.14 4.75
C GLY A 4 -1.35 2.18 3.29
N TYR A 5 -0.13 2.63 3.06
CA TYR A 5 0.51 2.59 1.75
C TYR A 5 0.69 1.16 1.23
N GLU A 6 1.25 0.28 2.06
CA GLU A 6 1.42 -1.14 1.73
C GLU A 6 0.09 -1.82 1.38
N ALA A 7 -0.95 -1.55 2.16
CA ALA A 7 -2.28 -2.10 1.91
C ALA A 7 -2.83 -1.66 0.56
N ARG A 8 -2.68 -0.39 0.20
CA ARG A 8 -3.15 0.14 -1.09
C ARG A 8 -2.38 -0.41 -2.26
N LEU A 9 -1.07 -0.44 -2.13
CA LEU A 9 -0.20 -0.97 -3.14
C LEU A 9 -0.47 -2.45 -3.38
N CYS A 10 -0.61 -3.22 -2.30
CA CYS A 10 -0.98 -4.63 -2.37
C CYS A 10 -2.30 -4.83 -3.11
N ALA A 11 -3.34 -4.06 -2.74
CA ALA A 11 -4.66 -4.20 -3.34
C ALA A 11 -4.76 -3.65 -4.77
N GLY A 12 -3.86 -2.74 -5.16
CA GLY A 12 -3.86 -2.11 -6.49
C GLY A 12 -3.09 -2.89 -7.55
N VAL A 13 -2.37 -3.94 -7.18
CA VAL A 13 -1.62 -4.80 -8.11
C VAL A 13 -2.53 -5.93 -8.59
N ASP A 14 -2.47 -6.26 -9.87
CA ASP A 14 -3.23 -7.36 -10.47
C ASP A 14 -2.54 -8.70 -10.17
N VAL A 15 -3.02 -9.39 -9.14
CA VAL A 15 -2.55 -10.70 -8.69
C VAL A 15 -3.73 -11.54 -8.18
N ASP A 16 -3.56 -12.85 -8.15
CA ASP A 16 -4.61 -13.78 -7.72
C ASP A 16 -4.98 -13.66 -6.23
N VAL A 17 -4.01 -13.34 -5.39
CA VAL A 17 -4.19 -13.24 -3.93
C VAL A 17 -3.44 -12.04 -3.38
N HIS A 18 -4.17 -11.14 -2.71
CA HIS A 18 -3.60 -10.01 -1.99
C HIS A 18 -3.47 -10.34 -0.51
N GLU A 19 -2.25 -10.38 -0.01
CA GLU A 19 -1.96 -10.61 1.40
C GLU A 19 -1.19 -9.43 2.00
N LEU A 20 -1.72 -8.89 3.09
CA LEU A 20 -1.04 -7.91 3.91
C LEU A 20 -0.63 -8.55 5.25
N ARG A 21 0.57 -8.24 5.72
CA ARG A 21 1.02 -8.65 7.04
C ARG A 21 1.04 -7.48 8.01
N LEU A 22 0.39 -7.66 9.15
CA LEU A 22 0.52 -6.76 10.28
C LEU A 22 1.76 -7.17 11.09
N HIS A 23 2.70 -6.23 11.23
CA HIS A 23 3.95 -6.47 11.93
C HIS A 23 4.20 -5.48 13.09
N PRO A 24 3.27 -5.30 14.03
CA PRO A 24 3.45 -4.27 15.08
C PRO A 24 4.67 -4.55 15.96
N TYR A 25 5.16 -5.75 15.98
CA TYR A 25 6.27 -6.20 16.82
C TYR A 25 7.58 -6.48 16.05
N LEU A 26 7.66 -6.25 14.76
CA LEU A 26 8.92 -6.36 14.01
C LEU A 26 9.82 -5.14 14.20
N PHE A 27 9.25 -4.04 14.68
CA PHE A 27 10.04 -2.85 14.93
C PHE A 27 10.66 -2.91 16.33
N PRO A 28 11.96 -2.58 16.47
CA PRO A 28 12.62 -2.58 17.78
C PRO A 28 12.06 -1.51 18.71
N VAL A 29 11.33 -0.54 18.15
CA VAL A 29 10.68 0.55 18.87
C VAL A 29 9.25 0.64 18.40
N GLY A 30 8.28 0.61 19.32
CA GLY A 30 6.88 0.86 19.04
C GLY A 30 6.62 2.30 18.59
N LEU A 31 5.43 2.57 18.07
CA LEU A 31 5.03 3.91 17.59
C LEU A 31 5.04 4.98 18.71
N GLY A 32 5.04 4.56 19.97
CA GLY A 32 5.19 5.44 21.12
C GLY A 32 6.64 5.74 21.54
N GLY A 33 7.64 5.23 20.81
CA GLY A 33 9.06 5.41 21.12
C GLY A 33 9.65 4.35 22.05
N LEU A 34 8.84 3.37 22.50
CA LEU A 34 9.27 2.26 23.35
C LEU A 34 9.19 0.95 22.58
N PRO A 35 9.99 -0.08 22.94
CA PRO A 35 9.86 -1.42 22.36
C PRO A 35 8.45 -1.98 22.54
N THR A 36 7.88 -2.50 21.48
CA THR A 36 6.46 -2.87 21.45
C THR A 36 6.10 -3.96 22.48
N PHE A 37 6.88 -5.04 22.56
CA PHE A 37 6.63 -6.19 23.46
C PHE A 37 7.68 -6.28 24.57
N MET A 38 7.94 -5.18 25.26
CA MET A 38 8.83 -5.12 26.42
C MET A 38 8.17 -4.31 27.52
N GLU A 39 8.77 -4.33 28.71
CA GLU A 39 8.31 -3.53 29.83
C GLU A 39 8.18 -2.05 29.44
N GLY A 40 7.03 -1.47 29.70
CA GLY A 40 6.69 -0.10 29.30
C GLY A 40 6.20 0.06 27.85
N GLY A 41 6.27 -0.97 27.02
CA GLY A 41 5.68 -1.00 25.68
C GLY A 41 4.15 -1.15 25.73
N ASN A 42 3.48 -0.79 24.63
CA ASN A 42 2.03 -0.95 24.51
C ASN A 42 1.66 -1.52 23.14
N PRO A 43 1.73 -2.84 22.99
CA PRO A 43 1.45 -3.50 21.71
C PRO A 43 0.01 -3.28 21.24
N THR A 44 -0.95 -3.17 22.14
CA THR A 44 -2.35 -2.89 21.81
C THR A 44 -2.50 -1.49 21.18
N LEU A 45 -1.85 -0.48 21.74
CA LEU A 45 -1.87 0.87 21.19
C LEU A 45 -1.18 0.90 19.81
N ASP A 46 -0.06 0.23 19.67
CA ASP A 46 0.67 0.15 18.40
C ASP A 46 -0.18 -0.55 17.34
N ALA A 47 -0.83 -1.65 17.69
CA ALA A 47 -1.75 -2.34 16.79
C ALA A 47 -2.94 -1.45 16.37
N LYS A 48 -3.51 -0.66 17.29
CA LYS A 48 -4.57 0.30 16.97
C LYS A 48 -4.13 1.36 15.97
N LYS A 49 -2.93 1.91 16.15
CA LYS A 49 -2.38 2.89 15.21
C LYS A 49 -2.13 2.28 13.82
N TYR A 50 -1.57 1.07 13.75
CA TYR A 50 -1.38 0.35 12.50
C TYR A 50 -2.71 0.06 11.82
N TRP A 51 -3.66 -0.49 12.57
CA TRP A 51 -4.97 -0.85 12.03
C TRP A 51 -5.73 0.35 11.46
N ASN A 52 -5.66 1.50 12.10
CA ASN A 52 -6.30 2.72 11.58
C ASN A 52 -5.81 3.07 10.16
N SER A 53 -4.52 2.95 9.89
CA SER A 53 -3.97 3.19 8.55
C SER A 53 -4.40 2.11 7.55
N VAL A 54 -4.32 0.85 7.95
CA VAL A 54 -4.70 -0.30 7.11
C VAL A 54 -6.19 -0.27 6.82
N ARG A 55 -7.04 -0.09 7.82
CA ARG A 55 -8.50 -0.02 7.66
C ARG A 55 -8.92 1.06 6.67
N ARG A 56 -8.31 2.24 6.74
CA ARG A 56 -8.59 3.32 5.79
C ARG A 56 -8.28 2.91 4.35
N ALA A 57 -7.22 2.15 4.14
CA ALA A 57 -6.92 1.58 2.83
C ALA A 57 -7.93 0.49 2.43
N LEU A 58 -8.29 -0.41 3.35
CA LEU A 58 -9.23 -1.50 3.10
C LEU A 58 -10.65 -1.03 2.80
N LEU A 59 -11.05 0.13 3.27
CA LEU A 59 -12.34 0.73 2.88
C LEU A 59 -12.43 1.04 1.37
N ARG A 60 -11.30 1.14 0.67
CA ARG A 60 -11.24 1.50 -0.76
C ARG A 60 -10.66 0.40 -1.64
N ALA A 61 -9.97 -0.56 -1.05
CA ALA A 61 -9.24 -1.57 -1.80
C ALA A 61 -9.38 -2.93 -1.10
N SER A 62 -9.78 -3.96 -1.84
CA SER A 62 -9.95 -5.30 -1.30
C SER A 62 -8.59 -5.97 -1.08
N ILE A 63 -8.45 -6.63 0.07
CA ILE A 63 -7.34 -7.52 0.38
C ILE A 63 -7.90 -8.88 0.80
N ASP A 64 -7.28 -9.96 0.35
CA ASP A 64 -7.79 -11.31 0.59
C ASP A 64 -7.43 -11.85 1.95
N ARG A 65 -6.24 -11.50 2.43
CA ARG A 65 -5.68 -12.00 3.70
C ARG A 65 -4.96 -10.91 4.46
N ILE A 66 -5.10 -10.97 5.79
CA ILE A 66 -4.23 -10.27 6.71
C ILE A 66 -3.54 -11.30 7.59
N GLY A 67 -2.22 -11.32 7.54
CA GLY A 67 -1.38 -12.16 8.39
C GLY A 67 -0.85 -11.39 9.59
N LEU A 68 -0.84 -12.02 10.76
CA LEU A 68 -0.04 -11.56 11.90
C LEU A 68 1.36 -12.14 11.72
N GLY A 69 2.33 -11.30 11.40
CA GLY A 69 3.72 -11.72 11.17
C GLY A 69 4.58 -11.67 12.44
N GLY A 70 5.74 -12.35 12.47
CA GLY A 70 6.81 -12.28 13.46
C GLY A 70 6.79 -13.33 14.57
N TYR A 71 7.26 -12.98 15.75
CA TYR A 71 7.51 -13.92 16.84
C TYR A 71 6.29 -14.04 17.77
N LEU A 72 5.39 -14.96 17.48
CA LEU A 72 4.11 -15.12 18.19
C LEU A 72 4.27 -15.41 19.70
N HIS A 73 5.39 -15.97 20.13
CA HIS A 73 5.66 -16.20 21.56
C HIS A 73 5.74 -14.89 22.36
N LEU A 74 6.05 -13.76 21.72
CA LEU A 74 6.11 -12.46 22.40
C LEU A 74 4.74 -11.93 22.82
N VAL A 75 3.65 -12.44 22.25
CA VAL A 75 2.30 -11.94 22.55
C VAL A 75 1.69 -12.57 23.81
N GLN A 76 2.28 -13.61 24.36
CA GLN A 76 1.71 -14.38 25.47
C GLN A 76 1.46 -13.53 26.73
N ASP A 77 2.31 -12.56 26.97
CA ASP A 77 2.22 -11.68 28.14
C ASP A 77 1.32 -10.45 27.92
N PHE A 78 0.67 -10.38 26.76
CA PHE A 78 -0.16 -9.23 26.35
C PHE A 78 -1.57 -9.68 25.91
N PRO A 79 -2.43 -10.13 26.83
CA PRO A 79 -3.78 -10.60 26.50
C PRO A 79 -4.62 -9.54 25.78
N ASP A 80 -4.53 -8.27 26.21
CA ASP A 80 -5.26 -7.17 25.56
C ASP A 80 -4.90 -7.00 24.07
N PHE A 81 -3.66 -7.30 23.71
CA PHE A 81 -3.24 -7.31 22.31
C PHE A 81 -3.92 -8.44 21.54
N VAL A 82 -3.97 -9.63 22.10
CA VAL A 82 -4.61 -10.80 21.49
C VAL A 82 -6.10 -10.55 21.28
N ASP A 83 -6.79 -10.03 22.31
CA ASP A 83 -8.21 -9.65 22.23
C ASP A 83 -8.46 -8.59 21.16
N TYR A 84 -7.54 -7.65 20.99
CA TYR A 84 -7.65 -6.63 19.96
C TYR A 84 -7.44 -7.21 18.55
N ILE A 85 -6.53 -8.17 18.40
CA ILE A 85 -6.32 -8.86 17.10
C ILE A 85 -7.56 -9.68 16.72
N GLU A 86 -8.26 -10.28 17.67
CA GLU A 86 -9.55 -10.94 17.40
C GLU A 86 -10.56 -9.95 16.83
N LYS A 87 -10.72 -8.78 17.46
CA LYS A 87 -11.60 -7.71 16.97
C LYS A 87 -11.23 -7.23 15.56
N ILE A 88 -9.94 -7.06 15.29
CA ILE A 88 -9.45 -6.71 13.93
C ILE A 88 -9.85 -7.79 12.93
N SER A 89 -9.74 -9.06 13.31
CA SER A 89 -10.08 -10.19 12.45
C SER A 89 -11.56 -10.18 12.06
N ASP A 90 -12.43 -9.87 13.01
CA ASP A 90 -13.88 -9.77 12.75
C ASP A 90 -14.21 -8.55 11.88
N GLU A 91 -13.62 -7.41 12.16
CA GLU A 91 -13.77 -6.21 11.34
C GLU A 91 -13.27 -6.45 9.90
N PHE A 92 -12.14 -7.13 9.75
CA PHE A 92 -11.61 -7.48 8.43
C PHE A 92 -12.55 -8.39 7.64
N ARG A 93 -13.14 -9.40 8.28
CA ARG A 93 -14.13 -10.27 7.65
C ARG A 93 -15.34 -9.47 7.16
N ALA A 94 -15.85 -8.57 8.00
CA ALA A 94 -16.97 -7.70 7.65
C ALA A 94 -16.63 -6.79 6.45
N LEU A 95 -15.45 -6.17 6.43
CA LEU A 95 -14.99 -5.36 5.30
C LEU A 95 -14.87 -6.19 4.01
N LYS A 96 -14.34 -7.41 4.11
CA LYS A 96 -14.22 -8.33 2.98
C LYS A 96 -15.59 -8.70 2.41
N ASP A 97 -16.59 -8.91 3.25
CA ASP A 97 -17.96 -9.21 2.80
C ASP A 97 -18.62 -7.99 2.15
N LEU A 98 -18.37 -6.78 2.65
CA LEU A 98 -18.82 -5.54 1.99
C LEU A 98 -18.22 -5.40 0.58
N HIS A 99 -16.96 -5.71 0.38
CA HIS A 99 -16.33 -5.69 -0.94
C HIS A 99 -16.91 -6.71 -1.92
N LYS A 100 -17.40 -7.85 -1.42
CA LYS A 100 -18.12 -8.82 -2.25
C LYS A 100 -19.51 -8.30 -2.65
N ALA A 101 -20.15 -7.54 -1.79
CA ALA A 101 -21.48 -6.99 -2.01
C ALA A 101 -21.50 -5.78 -2.95
N GLY A 102 -20.42 -5.04 -3.06
CA GLY A 102 -20.35 -3.86 -3.90
C GLY A 102 -18.97 -3.22 -4.01
N LYS A 103 -18.86 -2.26 -4.92
CA LYS A 103 -17.62 -1.47 -5.09
C LYS A 103 -17.53 -0.35 -4.05
N PRO A 104 -16.36 -0.10 -3.48
CA PRO A 104 -16.18 0.88 -2.40
C PRO A 104 -16.06 2.33 -2.90
N TYR A 105 -16.35 2.60 -4.15
CA TYR A 105 -16.27 3.92 -4.77
C TYR A 105 -17.49 4.21 -5.64
N CYS A 106 -17.86 5.48 -5.72
CA CYS A 106 -19.05 5.94 -6.44
C CYS A 106 -18.73 6.74 -7.70
N CYS A 107 -17.53 7.23 -7.87
CA CYS A 107 -17.10 7.91 -9.10
C CYS A 107 -16.69 6.90 -10.17
N LYS A 108 -17.03 7.22 -11.42
CA LYS A 108 -16.57 6.45 -12.60
C LYS A 108 -15.11 6.73 -12.96
N THR A 109 -14.50 7.75 -12.34
CA THR A 109 -13.12 8.14 -12.60
C THR A 109 -12.15 7.08 -12.09
N LYS A 110 -11.30 6.63 -12.97
CA LYS A 110 -10.20 5.70 -12.68
C LYS A 110 -8.89 6.46 -12.74
N VAL A 111 -8.11 6.35 -11.68
CA VAL A 111 -6.80 6.97 -11.53
C VAL A 111 -5.74 5.87 -11.54
N ALA A 112 -4.77 5.98 -12.43
CA ALA A 112 -3.60 5.13 -12.44
C ALA A 112 -2.42 5.86 -11.80
N VAL A 113 -1.77 5.22 -10.85
CA VAL A 113 -0.47 5.67 -10.31
C VAL A 113 0.62 4.87 -11.03
N LEU A 114 1.40 5.58 -11.84
CA LEU A 114 2.50 5.01 -12.60
C LEU A 114 3.74 4.91 -11.72
N HIS A 115 4.33 3.73 -11.62
CA HIS A 115 5.50 3.47 -10.78
C HIS A 115 6.49 2.52 -11.45
N TYR A 116 7.71 2.47 -10.94
CA TYR A 116 8.78 1.61 -11.46
C TYR A 116 9.44 0.75 -10.37
N TRP A 117 8.84 -0.37 -10.06
CA TRP A 117 9.24 -1.26 -8.98
C TRP A 117 10.67 -1.81 -9.09
N GLY A 118 11.14 -2.08 -10.30
CA GLY A 118 12.48 -2.61 -10.51
C GLY A 118 13.58 -1.69 -9.95
N SER A 119 13.44 -0.40 -10.19
CA SER A 119 14.34 0.60 -9.63
C SER A 119 14.24 0.70 -8.11
N MET A 120 13.05 0.54 -7.55
CA MET A 120 12.84 0.52 -6.10
C MET A 120 13.63 -0.60 -5.42
N ARG A 121 13.60 -1.80 -5.98
CA ARG A 121 14.31 -2.94 -5.40
C ARG A 121 15.82 -2.73 -5.38
N SER A 122 16.39 -2.33 -6.49
CA SER A 122 17.83 -2.05 -6.61
C SER A 122 18.25 -0.99 -5.61
N TRP A 123 17.46 0.03 -5.46
CA TRP A 123 17.73 1.14 -4.60
C TRP A 123 17.58 0.80 -3.11
N SER A 124 16.58 0.01 -2.72
CA SER A 124 16.43 -0.48 -1.34
C SER A 124 17.61 -1.33 -0.91
N LEU A 125 18.19 -2.12 -1.82
CA LEU A 125 19.36 -2.94 -1.56
C LEU A 125 20.65 -2.12 -1.42
N SER A 126 20.72 -0.95 -2.04
CA SER A 126 21.88 -0.04 -1.93
C SER A 126 21.88 0.81 -0.66
N GLY A 127 20.85 0.75 0.15
CA GLY A 127 20.75 1.51 1.41
C GLY A 127 20.33 2.98 1.26
N HIS A 128 20.02 3.44 0.04
CA HIS A 128 19.64 4.83 -0.26
C HIS A 128 18.14 5.09 -0.15
N PHE A 129 17.42 4.31 0.66
CA PHE A 129 15.97 4.39 0.79
C PHE A 129 15.43 5.78 1.20
N HIS A 130 16.23 6.57 1.87
CA HIS A 130 15.86 7.92 2.32
C HIS A 130 16.14 9.03 1.31
N GLU A 131 16.93 8.74 0.29
CA GLU A 131 17.41 9.74 -0.68
C GLU A 131 16.52 9.86 -1.90
N THR A 132 15.52 9.02 -2.03
CA THR A 132 14.62 9.03 -3.18
C THR A 132 13.23 9.51 -2.79
N TYR A 133 12.55 10.05 -3.75
CA TYR A 133 11.23 10.67 -3.65
C TYR A 133 10.08 9.66 -3.36
N MET A 134 10.34 8.57 -2.62
CA MET A 134 9.31 7.62 -2.20
C MET A 134 8.21 8.30 -1.36
N HIS A 135 8.55 9.35 -0.66
CA HIS A 135 7.58 10.14 0.07
C HIS A 135 6.47 10.68 -0.83
N ASP A 136 6.78 11.05 -2.07
CA ASP A 136 5.78 11.52 -3.02
C ASP A 136 4.75 10.42 -3.32
N LEU A 137 5.21 9.19 -3.56
CA LEU A 137 4.33 8.06 -3.80
C LEU A 137 3.45 7.75 -2.58
N ILE A 138 4.02 7.80 -1.37
CA ILE A 138 3.28 7.63 -0.12
C ILE A 138 2.21 8.73 0.03
N HIS A 139 2.58 9.98 -0.17
CA HIS A 139 1.67 11.12 -0.01
C HIS A 139 0.56 11.11 -1.06
N ILE A 140 0.86 10.76 -2.31
CA ILE A 140 -0.13 10.57 -3.37
C ILE A 140 -1.15 9.51 -2.96
N ASN A 141 -0.68 8.36 -2.47
CA ASN A 141 -1.56 7.30 -2.01
C ASN A 141 -2.44 7.72 -0.83
N GLU A 142 -1.87 8.46 0.11
CA GLU A 142 -2.62 9.00 1.23
C GLU A 142 -3.67 10.04 0.80
N ALA A 143 -3.33 10.91 -0.14
CA ALA A 143 -4.25 11.88 -0.71
C ALA A 143 -5.42 11.21 -1.46
N LEU A 144 -5.11 10.24 -2.31
CA LEU A 144 -6.12 9.48 -3.07
C LEU A 144 -7.04 8.67 -2.17
N SER A 145 -6.60 8.31 -0.96
CA SER A 145 -7.36 7.45 -0.06
C SER A 145 -8.68 8.04 0.42
N GLY A 146 -8.82 9.33 0.42
CA GLY A 146 -10.07 10.02 0.79
C GLY A 146 -11.05 10.20 -0.37
N LEU A 147 -10.62 9.94 -1.60
CA LEU A 147 -11.42 10.17 -2.80
C LEU A 147 -12.24 8.95 -3.18
N PRO A 148 -13.49 9.13 -3.66
CA PRO A 148 -14.36 8.03 -4.08
C PRO A 148 -14.04 7.53 -5.50
N VAL A 149 -12.77 7.40 -5.84
CA VAL A 149 -12.27 7.00 -7.17
C VAL A 149 -11.60 5.62 -7.10
N GLU A 150 -11.65 4.91 -8.21
CA GLU A 150 -10.87 3.69 -8.38
C GLU A 150 -9.40 4.06 -8.61
N VAL A 151 -8.48 3.45 -7.84
CA VAL A 151 -7.05 3.66 -7.99
C VAL A 151 -6.38 2.36 -8.40
N LYS A 152 -5.64 2.39 -9.50
CA LYS A 152 -4.81 1.30 -9.99
C LYS A 152 -3.33 1.68 -9.87
N PHE A 153 -2.48 0.67 -9.65
CA PHE A 153 -1.03 0.83 -9.76
C PHE A 153 -0.57 0.13 -11.03
N ILE A 154 0.03 0.88 -11.93
CA ILE A 154 0.53 0.37 -13.20
C ILE A 154 2.02 0.67 -13.36
N ASN A 155 2.72 -0.18 -14.04
CA ASN A 155 4.11 0.03 -14.42
C ASN A 155 4.23 0.33 -15.92
N PHE A 156 5.44 0.57 -16.39
CA PHE A 156 5.69 0.93 -17.78
C PHE A 156 5.43 -0.22 -18.77
N GLU A 157 5.59 -1.47 -18.35
CA GLU A 157 5.20 -2.62 -19.16
C GLU A 157 3.68 -2.76 -19.28
N ASP A 158 2.93 -2.42 -18.23
CA ASP A 158 1.48 -2.39 -18.27
C ASP A 158 0.97 -1.32 -19.24
N VAL A 159 1.65 -0.17 -19.33
CA VAL A 159 1.36 0.89 -20.30
C VAL A 159 1.46 0.35 -21.72
N LYS A 160 2.54 -0.36 -22.04
CA LYS A 160 2.73 -0.98 -23.37
C LYS A 160 1.64 -2.01 -23.69
N LYS A 161 1.13 -2.69 -22.68
CA LYS A 161 0.06 -3.71 -22.81
C LYS A 161 -1.36 -3.13 -22.84
N GLY A 162 -1.52 -1.80 -22.88
CA GLY A 162 -2.82 -1.15 -23.00
C GLY A 162 -3.53 -0.88 -21.67
N ALA A 163 -2.83 -0.87 -20.54
CA ALA A 163 -3.43 -0.61 -19.22
C ALA A 163 -4.06 0.78 -19.06
N LEU A 164 -3.85 1.67 -20.04
CA LEU A 164 -4.42 3.04 -20.06
C LEU A 164 -5.82 3.12 -20.68
N GLU A 165 -6.34 2.07 -21.30
CA GLU A 165 -7.57 2.11 -22.10
C GLU A 165 -8.79 2.59 -21.32
N ASP A 166 -8.88 2.25 -20.04
CA ASP A 166 -10.00 2.61 -19.18
C ASP A 166 -9.63 3.62 -18.07
N VAL A 167 -8.46 4.24 -18.17
CA VAL A 167 -7.93 5.20 -17.20
C VAL A 167 -8.27 6.62 -17.62
N ASN A 168 -8.69 7.43 -16.66
CA ASN A 168 -9.03 8.85 -16.89
C ASN A 168 -7.91 9.80 -16.46
N VAL A 169 -7.11 9.39 -15.49
CA VAL A 169 -6.01 10.20 -14.93
C VAL A 169 -4.81 9.31 -14.69
N VAL A 170 -3.64 9.74 -15.15
CA VAL A 170 -2.36 9.11 -14.82
C VAL A 170 -1.55 10.05 -13.92
N ILE A 171 -1.07 9.55 -12.82
CA ILE A 171 -0.18 10.25 -11.89
C ILE A 171 1.19 9.56 -11.94
N ASN A 172 2.20 10.32 -12.38
CA ASN A 172 3.59 9.88 -12.24
C ASN A 172 4.17 10.47 -10.95
N ALA A 173 4.59 9.61 -10.03
CA ALA A 173 5.09 10.04 -8.73
C ALA A 173 6.54 10.56 -8.85
N GLY A 174 6.78 11.78 -8.39
CA GLY A 174 8.09 12.41 -8.37
C GLY A 174 8.62 12.88 -9.72
N ALA A 175 9.92 13.12 -9.81
CA ALA A 175 10.59 13.57 -11.03
C ALA A 175 10.85 12.39 -11.98
N ALA A 176 10.59 12.56 -13.27
CA ALA A 176 10.72 11.52 -14.29
C ALA A 176 12.10 10.83 -14.34
N GLY A 177 13.16 11.53 -13.99
CA GLY A 177 14.51 10.97 -13.91
C GLY A 177 14.80 10.13 -12.66
N SER A 178 13.89 10.10 -11.67
CA SER A 178 14.10 9.36 -10.44
C SER A 178 13.79 7.86 -10.59
N ALA A 179 14.34 7.07 -9.69
CA ALA A 179 14.13 5.61 -9.68
C ALA A 179 12.65 5.20 -9.58
N TRP A 180 11.82 6.02 -8.96
CA TRP A 180 10.39 5.74 -8.76
C TRP A 180 9.52 6.06 -9.93
N SER A 181 9.94 7.07 -10.70
CA SER A 181 9.16 7.68 -11.76
C SER A 181 9.53 7.14 -13.12
N GLY A 182 10.32 6.08 -13.18
CA GLY A 182 10.65 5.36 -14.39
C GLY A 182 12.08 5.51 -14.90
N GLY A 183 12.78 6.61 -14.62
CA GLY A 183 14.15 6.80 -15.09
C GLY A 183 14.32 6.51 -16.58
N ASP A 184 15.10 5.47 -16.90
CA ASP A 184 15.36 5.05 -18.28
C ASP A 184 14.13 4.47 -19.02
N ALA A 185 13.07 4.06 -18.32
CA ALA A 185 11.84 3.60 -18.97
C ALA A 185 11.16 4.72 -19.80
N TRP A 186 11.44 6.00 -19.49
CA TRP A 186 10.98 7.13 -20.29
C TRP A 186 11.69 7.28 -21.65
N LYS A 187 12.75 6.51 -21.90
CA LYS A 187 13.46 6.44 -23.19
C LYS A 187 12.90 5.36 -24.12
N ASP A 188 11.92 4.57 -23.63
CA ASP A 188 11.26 3.53 -24.42
C ASP A 188 10.20 4.19 -25.34
N ASP A 189 10.42 4.12 -26.64
CA ASP A 189 9.56 4.72 -27.66
C ASP A 189 8.13 4.16 -27.61
N GLU A 190 7.93 2.89 -27.23
CA GLU A 190 6.61 2.27 -27.11
C GLU A 190 5.82 2.87 -25.94
N VAL A 191 6.49 3.11 -24.82
CA VAL A 191 5.89 3.80 -23.65
C VAL A 191 5.47 5.21 -24.03
N VAL A 192 6.38 5.96 -24.65
CA VAL A 192 6.12 7.33 -25.06
C VAL A 192 4.98 7.40 -26.06
N ALA A 193 4.96 6.50 -27.05
CA ALA A 193 3.90 6.43 -28.05
C ALA A 193 2.54 6.09 -27.41
N ALA A 194 2.50 5.14 -26.47
CA ALA A 194 1.27 4.74 -25.80
C ALA A 194 0.69 5.89 -24.96
N LEU A 195 1.52 6.59 -24.19
CA LEU A 195 1.11 7.76 -23.40
C LEU A 195 0.67 8.93 -24.28
N THR A 196 1.42 9.22 -25.36
CA THR A 196 1.07 10.28 -26.31
C THR A 196 -0.28 10.03 -26.99
N LYS A 197 -0.55 8.77 -27.33
CA LYS A 197 -1.84 8.39 -27.93
C LYS A 197 -2.99 8.49 -26.93
N TRP A 198 -2.72 8.25 -25.65
CA TRP A 198 -3.74 8.27 -24.59
C TRP A 198 -4.14 9.71 -24.21
N VAL A 199 -3.22 10.68 -24.22
CA VAL A 199 -3.47 12.11 -23.95
C VAL A 199 -4.27 12.75 -25.08
#